data_3e2d6f5a26aaa372f55f1d958760c452
#
_entry.id   3e2d6f5a26aaa372f55f1d958760c452
#
_cell.length_a   1.000
_cell.length_b   1.000
_cell.length_c   1.000
_cell.angle_alpha   90.00
_cell.angle_beta   90.00
_cell.angle_gamma   90.00
#
_symmetry.space_group_name_H-M   'P 1'
#
loop_
_entity.id
_entity.type
_entity.pdbx_description
1 polymer ?
#
loop_
_entity_poly.entity_id
_entity_poly.type
_entity_poly.pdbx_seq_one_letter_code
_entity_poly.pdbx_strand_id
1 'polypeptide(L)'
;MADAVKNQTGQQGAVLLSVEAGFGFKTAGKEQNQHYRQSRQSSLKAGGDINIRSREGDITVQGSNITADDTIRLDSARDILLQSAQDSQHQDGKNRNAGVQVGVGVSVGAQTGVYIYAEAAYGKGKNRTDSQTHQNTLLQSDKLQLSSKGNTVLNGAQAHAKRIDAEVDGTLHIESPQDTVEQESKQSGGGIRAQVALGTAWSVSGNYNQSKANGHSRSVGSQSGLFAGEGGYHITADSVRLKGGAIASAADKDHNELTARSFSFEDIRNESSYSAQSMGIGAGYGGSLKGSNGFNQSAFGRASQTAGQNMNKGFNYSPTLFPSSLTIV
;
A
#
# COMPACT_ATOMS: atom_id res chain seq x y z
N MET A 1 24.73 29.81 2.86
CA MET A 1 25.51 28.56 2.89
C MET A 1 25.89 28.22 1.48
N ALA A 2 27.16 28.04 1.21
CA ALA A 2 27.66 27.68 -0.13
C ALA A 2 27.57 26.14 -0.26
N ASP A 3 26.73 25.65 -1.16
CA ASP A 3 26.64 24.24 -1.48
C ASP A 3 27.69 23.92 -2.57
N ALA A 4 28.68 23.13 -2.23
CA ALA A 4 29.63 22.59 -3.19
C ALA A 4 29.05 21.29 -3.78
N VAL A 5 28.58 21.34 -5.02
CA VAL A 5 28.10 20.17 -5.75
C VAL A 5 29.24 19.57 -6.56
N LYS A 6 29.72 18.38 -6.17
CA LYS A 6 30.62 17.55 -6.98
C LYS A 6 29.80 16.79 -8.02
N ASN A 7 29.86 17.21 -9.28
CA ASN A 7 29.41 16.38 -10.40
C ASN A 7 30.62 15.74 -11.08
N GLN A 8 30.79 14.42 -10.87
CA GLN A 8 31.67 13.60 -11.69
C GLN A 8 30.88 12.99 -12.83
N THR A 9 31.08 13.43 -14.05
CA THR A 9 30.71 12.68 -15.24
C THR A 9 31.95 12.58 -16.11
N GLY A 10 32.47 11.38 -16.27
CA GLY A 10 33.60 11.08 -17.12
C GLY A 10 33.23 11.19 -18.60
N GLN A 11 33.62 12.32 -19.22
CA GLN A 11 33.82 12.43 -20.65
C GLN A 11 34.82 13.58 -20.90
N GLN A 12 35.68 13.44 -21.90
CA GLN A 12 36.63 14.44 -22.32
C GLN A 12 35.95 15.79 -22.55
N GLY A 13 36.27 16.78 -21.72
CA GLY A 13 35.66 18.11 -21.70
C GLY A 13 34.84 18.44 -20.47
N ALA A 14 34.86 17.59 -19.42
CA ALA A 14 34.14 17.83 -18.19
C ALA A 14 34.71 19.01 -17.38
N VAL A 15 33.81 19.77 -16.77
CA VAL A 15 34.16 20.74 -15.71
C VAL A 15 34.70 19.95 -14.52
N LEU A 16 35.94 20.18 -14.14
CA LEU A 16 36.62 19.45 -13.04
C LEU A 16 36.15 19.94 -11.66
N LEU A 17 35.87 21.22 -11.55
CA LEU A 17 35.43 21.86 -10.33
C LEU A 17 34.64 23.13 -10.67
N SER A 18 33.49 23.34 -10.04
CA SER A 18 32.78 24.61 -10.07
C SER A 18 32.36 25.02 -8.67
N VAL A 19 32.52 26.28 -8.35
CA VAL A 19 32.01 26.90 -7.13
C VAL A 19 31.09 28.02 -7.52
N GLU A 20 29.87 28.02 -6.97
CA GLU A 20 28.83 28.99 -7.28
C GLU A 20 28.37 29.71 -6.02
N ALA A 21 28.16 31.02 -6.14
CA ALA A 21 27.47 31.81 -5.14
C ALA A 21 26.31 32.54 -5.81
N GLY A 22 25.11 32.36 -5.29
CA GLY A 22 23.90 32.90 -5.91
C GLY A 22 22.92 33.47 -4.91
N PHE A 23 22.06 34.32 -5.40
CA PHE A 23 20.95 34.90 -4.68
C PHE A 23 19.67 34.57 -5.43
N GLY A 24 18.65 34.12 -4.70
CA GLY A 24 17.40 33.71 -5.35
C GLY A 24 16.22 33.62 -4.37
N PHE A 25 15.05 33.49 -4.96
CA PHE A 25 13.81 33.26 -4.25
C PHE A 25 13.31 31.86 -4.55
N LYS A 26 12.92 31.15 -3.49
CA LYS A 26 12.27 29.85 -3.60
C LYS A 26 10.94 29.90 -2.84
N THR A 27 9.89 29.41 -3.48
CA THR A 27 8.61 29.17 -2.84
C THR A 27 8.34 27.69 -2.83
N ALA A 28 7.85 27.16 -1.71
CA ALA A 28 7.43 25.78 -1.59
C ALA A 28 6.13 25.73 -0.79
N GLY A 29 5.18 25.00 -1.29
CA GLY A 29 3.93 24.69 -0.61
C GLY A 29 3.73 23.19 -0.54
N LYS A 30 3.36 22.70 0.64
CA LYS A 30 2.96 21.32 0.87
C LYS A 30 1.60 21.33 1.56
N GLU A 31 0.66 20.63 0.99
CA GLU A 31 -0.65 20.35 1.56
C GLU A 31 -0.75 18.84 1.77
N GLN A 32 -1.20 18.42 2.93
CA GLN A 32 -1.40 17.01 3.24
C GLN A 32 -2.64 16.88 4.09
N ASN A 33 -3.62 16.15 3.59
CA ASN A 33 -4.87 15.83 4.27
C ASN A 33 -4.87 14.33 4.58
N GLN A 34 -5.23 14.00 5.80
CA GLN A 34 -5.33 12.62 6.25
C GLN A 34 -6.64 12.43 7.00
N HIS A 35 -7.37 11.40 6.62
CA HIS A 35 -8.57 10.95 7.29
C HIS A 35 -8.36 9.51 7.75
N TYR A 36 -8.52 9.31 9.05
CA TYR A 36 -8.47 7.99 9.67
C TYR A 36 -9.84 7.67 10.24
N ARG A 37 -10.33 6.48 9.93
CA ARG A 37 -11.41 5.84 10.65
C ARG A 37 -10.84 4.58 11.27
N GLN A 38 -10.77 4.55 12.58
CA GLN A 38 -10.25 3.41 13.32
C GLN A 38 -11.32 2.89 14.27
N SER A 39 -11.62 1.61 14.14
CA SER A 39 -12.51 0.89 15.04
C SER A 39 -11.75 0.53 16.33
N ARG A 40 -12.45 0.60 17.45
CA ARG A 40 -11.92 0.08 18.71
C ARG A 40 -12.66 -1.18 19.07
N GLN A 41 -11.93 -2.24 19.28
CA GLN A 41 -12.49 -3.53 19.66
C GLN A 41 -13.10 -3.44 21.05
N SER A 42 -14.33 -3.97 21.18
CA SER A 42 -14.92 -4.30 22.45
C SER A 42 -14.38 -5.64 22.93
N SER A 43 -14.30 -5.85 24.22
CA SER A 43 -13.83 -7.11 24.79
C SER A 43 -14.78 -7.58 25.88
N LEU A 44 -15.15 -8.85 25.78
CA LEU A 44 -15.89 -9.56 26.81
C LEU A 44 -15.02 -10.72 27.29
N LYS A 45 -14.70 -10.74 28.58
CA LYS A 45 -13.85 -11.77 29.19
C LYS A 45 -14.46 -12.34 30.44
N ALA A 46 -14.43 -13.67 30.59
CA ALA A 46 -14.82 -14.38 31.79
C ALA A 46 -13.79 -15.46 32.17
N GLY A 47 -13.59 -15.69 33.45
CA GLY A 47 -12.82 -16.81 34.02
C GLY A 47 -13.63 -18.12 34.11
N GLY A 48 -14.74 -18.22 33.40
CA GLY A 48 -15.62 -19.40 33.35
C GLY A 48 -16.40 -19.32 32.03
N ASP A 49 -17.71 -19.52 32.10
CA ASP A 49 -18.59 -19.53 30.93
C ASP A 49 -19.06 -18.13 30.50
N ILE A 50 -19.24 -17.96 29.19
CA ILE A 50 -19.98 -16.85 28.59
C ILE A 50 -21.18 -17.42 27.82
N ASN A 51 -22.39 -17.07 28.26
CA ASN A 51 -23.63 -17.47 27.62
C ASN A 51 -24.36 -16.25 27.05
N ILE A 52 -24.44 -16.17 25.72
CA ILE A 52 -25.18 -15.11 25.01
C ILE A 52 -26.36 -15.75 24.31
N ARG A 53 -27.56 -15.31 24.65
CA ARG A 53 -28.80 -15.82 24.05
C ARG A 53 -29.68 -14.70 23.53
N SER A 54 -30.07 -14.81 22.26
CA SER A 54 -31.11 -13.99 21.65
C SER A 54 -32.39 -14.82 21.48
N ARG A 55 -33.50 -14.34 22.03
CA ARG A 55 -34.79 -15.09 22.02
C ARG A 55 -35.61 -14.83 20.77
N GLU A 56 -35.42 -13.72 20.09
CA GLU A 56 -36.26 -13.29 18.95
C GLU A 56 -35.45 -12.73 17.80
N GLY A 57 -34.21 -12.35 17.99
CA GLY A 57 -33.36 -11.67 17.00
C GLY A 57 -32.03 -12.37 16.75
N ASP A 58 -31.15 -11.65 16.08
CA ASP A 58 -29.82 -12.10 15.75
C ASP A 58 -28.84 -11.87 16.91
N ILE A 59 -27.72 -12.58 16.88
CA ILE A 59 -26.53 -12.27 17.67
C ILE A 59 -25.51 -11.68 16.70
N THR A 60 -25.11 -10.42 16.91
CA THR A 60 -24.07 -9.77 16.09
C THR A 60 -22.88 -9.40 16.95
N VAL A 61 -21.70 -9.87 16.56
CA VAL A 61 -20.41 -9.52 17.16
C VAL A 61 -19.50 -8.97 16.05
N GLN A 62 -19.10 -7.72 16.20
CA GLN A 62 -18.31 -7.04 15.17
C GLN A 62 -17.00 -6.49 15.74
N GLY A 63 -15.87 -6.89 15.15
CA GLY A 63 -14.54 -6.42 15.48
C GLY A 63 -14.23 -6.49 16.98
N SER A 64 -14.67 -7.56 17.64
CA SER A 64 -14.66 -7.67 19.09
C SER A 64 -14.05 -8.99 19.55
N ASN A 65 -13.52 -9.01 20.75
CA ASN A 65 -12.92 -10.20 21.35
C ASN A 65 -13.81 -10.76 22.44
N ILE A 66 -14.15 -12.04 22.36
CA ILE A 66 -14.86 -12.78 23.41
C ILE A 66 -13.93 -13.90 23.88
N THR A 67 -13.57 -13.88 25.15
CA THR A 67 -12.68 -14.89 25.75
C THR A 67 -13.31 -15.45 27.01
N ALA A 68 -13.44 -16.76 27.06
CA ALA A 68 -13.88 -17.51 28.24
C ALA A 68 -12.85 -18.60 28.54
N ASP A 69 -12.61 -18.86 29.84
CA ASP A 69 -11.69 -19.95 30.17
C ASP A 69 -12.35 -21.31 29.90
N ASP A 70 -13.67 -21.45 30.14
CA ASP A 70 -14.41 -22.70 29.93
C ASP A 70 -15.20 -22.66 28.61
N THR A 71 -16.43 -22.18 28.62
CA THR A 71 -17.34 -22.28 27.47
C THR A 71 -17.79 -20.91 26.96
N ILE A 72 -17.76 -20.71 25.65
CA ILE A 72 -18.53 -19.68 24.97
C ILE A 72 -19.73 -20.35 24.33
N ARG A 73 -20.95 -19.89 24.68
CA ARG A 73 -22.20 -20.32 24.05
C ARG A 73 -22.92 -19.14 23.43
N LEU A 74 -23.16 -19.24 22.12
CA LEU A 74 -24.01 -18.31 21.38
C LEU A 74 -25.27 -19.06 20.90
N ASP A 75 -26.45 -18.64 21.37
CA ASP A 75 -27.73 -19.27 21.08
C ASP A 75 -28.69 -18.22 20.51
N SER A 76 -28.95 -18.27 19.21
CA SER A 76 -29.75 -17.28 18.49
C SER A 76 -31.04 -17.89 17.95
N ALA A 77 -32.16 -17.19 18.17
CA ALA A 77 -33.45 -17.53 17.55
C ALA A 77 -33.47 -17.23 16.04
N ARG A 78 -32.45 -16.53 15.52
CA ARG A 78 -32.29 -16.24 14.10
C ARG A 78 -30.84 -16.47 13.69
N ASP A 79 -30.14 -15.42 13.24
CA ASP A 79 -28.78 -15.52 12.71
C ASP A 79 -27.72 -15.24 13.80
N ILE A 80 -26.53 -15.84 13.62
CA ILE A 80 -25.30 -15.47 14.32
C ILE A 80 -24.38 -14.82 13.29
N LEU A 81 -24.03 -13.55 13.53
CA LEU A 81 -23.19 -12.74 12.64
C LEU A 81 -21.91 -12.36 13.36
N LEU A 82 -20.80 -13.01 13.01
CA LEU A 82 -19.47 -12.72 13.49
C LEU A 82 -18.71 -12.01 12.40
N GLN A 83 -18.43 -10.71 12.55
CA GLN A 83 -17.93 -9.87 11.49
C GLN A 83 -16.69 -9.08 11.93
N SER A 84 -15.79 -8.78 11.00
CA SER A 84 -14.71 -7.84 11.25
C SER A 84 -15.21 -6.41 11.38
N ALA A 85 -14.52 -5.59 12.16
CA ALA A 85 -14.60 -4.16 12.02
C ALA A 85 -13.68 -3.71 10.88
N GLN A 86 -14.00 -2.57 10.27
CA GLN A 86 -13.25 -2.02 9.15
C GLN A 86 -12.58 -0.71 9.55
N ASP A 87 -11.28 -0.66 9.38
CA ASP A 87 -10.49 0.56 9.47
C ASP A 87 -10.24 1.12 8.08
N SER A 88 -10.26 2.43 7.94
CA SER A 88 -9.95 3.10 6.69
C SER A 88 -9.02 4.27 6.88
N GLN A 89 -8.08 4.41 5.95
CA GLN A 89 -7.18 5.54 5.86
C GLN A 89 -7.26 6.14 4.47
N HIS A 90 -7.49 7.43 4.41
CA HIS A 90 -7.42 8.23 3.20
C HIS A 90 -6.37 9.32 3.39
N GLN A 91 -5.40 9.39 2.49
CA GLN A 91 -4.34 10.39 2.51
C GLN A 91 -4.21 11.03 1.14
N ASP A 92 -4.36 12.34 1.08
CA ASP A 92 -4.07 13.18 -0.08
C ASP A 92 -2.91 14.12 0.22
N GLY A 93 -1.96 14.19 -0.69
CA GLY A 93 -0.85 15.12 -0.62
C GLY A 93 -0.67 15.89 -1.92
N LYS A 94 -0.36 17.18 -1.80
CA LYS A 94 0.04 18.04 -2.93
C LYS A 94 1.29 18.80 -2.53
N ASN A 95 2.23 18.90 -3.45
CA ASN A 95 3.39 19.75 -3.29
C ASN A 95 3.57 20.63 -4.52
N ARG A 96 4.05 21.83 -4.29
CA ARG A 96 4.41 22.78 -5.34
C ARG A 96 5.68 23.51 -4.91
N ASN A 97 6.58 23.67 -5.84
CA ASN A 97 7.76 24.50 -5.61
C ASN A 97 8.07 25.29 -6.87
N ALA A 98 8.54 26.49 -6.70
CA ALA A 98 9.05 27.31 -7.77
C ALA A 98 10.22 28.15 -7.22
N GLY A 99 11.19 28.41 -8.04
CA GLY A 99 12.34 29.21 -7.64
C GLY A 99 13.01 29.88 -8.82
N VAL A 100 13.59 31.02 -8.55
CA VAL A 100 14.48 31.74 -9.46
C VAL A 100 15.76 32.07 -8.70
N GLN A 101 16.88 31.94 -9.36
CA GLN A 101 18.19 32.22 -8.77
C GLN A 101 19.09 32.89 -9.82
N VAL A 102 19.85 33.86 -9.37
CA VAL A 102 20.93 34.47 -10.16
C VAL A 102 22.20 34.39 -9.33
N GLY A 103 23.34 34.22 -9.99
CA GLY A 103 24.59 34.08 -9.25
C GLY A 103 25.80 34.17 -10.14
N VAL A 104 26.92 34.05 -9.48
CA VAL A 104 28.25 34.01 -10.10
C VAL A 104 28.92 32.69 -9.72
N GLY A 105 29.74 32.18 -10.61
CA GLY A 105 30.48 30.96 -10.38
C GLY A 105 31.86 31.03 -10.98
N VAL A 106 32.74 30.16 -10.50
CA VAL A 106 34.06 29.93 -11.05
C VAL A 106 34.12 28.45 -11.39
N SER A 107 34.56 28.17 -12.62
CA SER A 107 34.75 26.78 -13.08
C SER A 107 36.21 26.57 -13.52
N VAL A 108 36.68 25.35 -13.32
CA VAL A 108 37.99 24.87 -13.78
C VAL A 108 37.76 23.61 -14.56
N GLY A 109 38.26 23.53 -15.79
CA GLY A 109 38.08 22.40 -16.70
C GLY A 109 37.90 22.86 -18.14
N ALA A 110 37.07 22.23 -18.89
CA ALA A 110 36.81 22.55 -20.31
C ALA A 110 36.33 24.00 -20.53
N GLN A 111 35.68 24.58 -19.53
CA GLN A 111 35.33 26.00 -19.46
C GLN A 111 35.88 26.58 -18.18
N THR A 112 37.13 27.01 -18.21
CA THR A 112 37.77 27.67 -17.06
C THR A 112 37.48 29.16 -17.09
N GLY A 113 36.94 29.69 -16.00
CA GLY A 113 36.69 31.12 -15.87
C GLY A 113 35.56 31.45 -14.90
N VAL A 114 35.32 32.74 -14.79
CA VAL A 114 34.21 33.31 -14.02
C VAL A 114 32.97 33.40 -14.93
N TYR A 115 31.84 33.00 -14.44
CA TYR A 115 30.56 33.09 -15.15
C TYR A 115 29.44 33.64 -14.27
N ILE A 116 28.45 34.24 -14.90
CA ILE A 116 27.20 34.61 -14.29
C ILE A 116 26.12 33.65 -14.81
N TYR A 117 25.19 33.31 -13.93
CA TYR A 117 24.07 32.44 -14.31
C TYR A 117 22.74 32.97 -13.78
N ALA A 118 21.69 32.59 -14.46
CA ALA A 118 20.29 32.73 -14.03
C ALA A 118 19.57 31.40 -14.26
N GLU A 119 18.83 30.98 -13.27
CA GLU A 119 18.04 29.76 -13.37
C GLU A 119 16.62 29.98 -12.82
N ALA A 120 15.69 29.27 -13.42
CA ALA A 120 14.32 29.16 -12.94
C ALA A 120 13.90 27.69 -12.95
N ALA A 121 13.27 27.26 -11.86
CA ALA A 121 12.79 25.89 -11.75
C ALA A 121 11.40 25.86 -11.12
N TYR A 122 10.63 24.85 -11.49
CA TYR A 122 9.34 24.58 -10.89
C TYR A 122 9.13 23.09 -10.71
N GLY A 123 8.29 22.73 -9.75
CA GLY A 123 7.86 21.36 -9.52
C GLY A 123 6.46 21.31 -8.92
N LYS A 124 5.76 20.28 -9.25
CA LYS A 124 4.46 19.93 -8.64
C LYS A 124 4.32 18.43 -8.48
N GLY A 125 3.70 18.03 -7.39
CA GLY A 125 3.41 16.63 -7.11
C GLY A 125 2.04 16.45 -6.50
N LYS A 126 1.53 15.25 -6.67
CA LYS A 126 0.29 14.74 -6.09
C LYS A 126 0.50 13.31 -5.67
N ASN A 127 0.10 12.97 -4.46
CA ASN A 127 0.06 11.61 -3.98
C ASN A 127 -1.29 11.34 -3.33
N ARG A 128 -1.79 10.14 -3.50
CA ARG A 128 -3.00 9.63 -2.88
C ARG A 128 -2.75 8.22 -2.40
N THR A 129 -3.22 7.93 -1.20
CA THR A 129 -3.22 6.59 -0.64
C THR A 129 -4.58 6.35 0.01
N ASP A 130 -5.23 5.27 -0.41
CA ASP A 130 -6.45 4.75 0.17
C ASP A 130 -6.16 3.35 0.69
N SER A 131 -6.49 3.08 1.95
CA SER A 131 -6.38 1.74 2.51
C SER A 131 -7.60 1.39 3.34
N GLN A 132 -7.99 0.13 3.28
CA GLN A 132 -9.01 -0.50 4.11
C GLN A 132 -8.43 -1.76 4.70
N THR A 133 -8.52 -1.90 6.02
CA THR A 133 -8.05 -3.08 6.74
C THR A 133 -9.15 -3.62 7.63
N HIS A 134 -9.15 -4.92 7.85
CA HIS A 134 -10.15 -5.60 8.64
C HIS A 134 -9.57 -6.04 9.99
N GLN A 135 -10.27 -5.70 11.06
CA GLN A 135 -9.98 -6.21 12.40
C GLN A 135 -10.94 -7.33 12.72
N ASN A 136 -10.45 -8.56 12.69
CA ASN A 136 -11.27 -9.74 12.86
C ASN A 136 -11.88 -9.80 14.27
N THR A 137 -13.10 -10.32 14.34
CA THR A 137 -13.70 -10.79 15.59
C THR A 137 -12.98 -12.07 16.02
N LEU A 138 -12.66 -12.17 17.30
CA LEU A 138 -11.99 -13.34 17.89
C LEU A 138 -12.83 -13.93 19.01
N LEU A 139 -13.14 -15.22 18.91
CA LEU A 139 -13.71 -16.03 19.98
C LEU A 139 -12.64 -17.01 20.45
N GLN A 140 -12.42 -17.11 21.75
CA GLN A 140 -11.44 -18.01 22.33
C GLN A 140 -11.96 -18.65 23.61
N SER A 141 -11.97 -19.99 23.66
CA SER A 141 -12.44 -20.75 24.85
C SER A 141 -11.93 -22.19 24.82
N ASP A 142 -12.19 -22.94 25.89
CA ASP A 142 -12.00 -24.38 25.88
C ASP A 142 -13.09 -25.06 25.03
N LYS A 143 -14.33 -24.60 25.16
CA LYS A 143 -15.45 -25.11 24.37
C LYS A 143 -16.23 -23.98 23.73
N LEU A 144 -16.49 -24.08 22.43
CA LEU A 144 -17.38 -23.18 21.70
C LEU A 144 -18.65 -23.92 21.29
N GLN A 145 -19.80 -23.33 21.59
CA GLN A 145 -21.10 -23.80 21.18
C GLN A 145 -21.84 -22.71 20.39
N LEU A 146 -22.15 -22.99 19.14
CA LEU A 146 -22.95 -22.12 18.29
C LEU A 146 -24.29 -22.80 17.98
N SER A 147 -25.40 -22.12 18.24
CA SER A 147 -26.74 -22.60 17.90
C SER A 147 -27.52 -21.48 17.24
N SER A 148 -27.93 -21.65 16.00
CA SER A 148 -28.74 -20.67 15.26
C SER A 148 -29.91 -21.32 14.54
N LYS A 149 -31.09 -20.70 14.67
CA LYS A 149 -32.30 -21.12 13.91
C LYS A 149 -32.29 -20.58 12.46
N GLY A 150 -31.39 -19.67 12.16
CA GLY A 150 -31.11 -19.15 10.84
C GLY A 150 -29.70 -19.52 10.38
N ASN A 151 -28.97 -18.55 9.89
CA ASN A 151 -27.62 -18.74 9.39
C ASN A 151 -26.57 -18.41 10.47
N THR A 152 -25.40 -18.99 10.32
CA THR A 152 -24.21 -18.57 11.05
C THR A 152 -23.18 -18.07 10.05
N VAL A 153 -22.81 -16.80 10.15
CA VAL A 153 -21.88 -16.12 9.23
C VAL A 153 -20.61 -15.67 9.99
N LEU A 154 -19.47 -16.16 9.53
CA LEU A 154 -18.14 -15.66 9.93
C LEU A 154 -17.55 -14.89 8.76
N ASN A 155 -17.59 -13.58 8.81
CA ASN A 155 -16.99 -12.70 7.80
C ASN A 155 -15.93 -11.80 8.46
N GLY A 156 -14.67 -12.23 8.41
CA GLY A 156 -13.61 -11.63 9.20
C GLY A 156 -13.72 -11.99 10.67
N ALA A 157 -13.86 -13.29 10.96
CA ALA A 157 -13.95 -13.80 12.31
C ALA A 157 -13.19 -15.12 12.47
N GLN A 158 -12.58 -15.29 13.62
CA GLN A 158 -11.88 -16.51 14.01
C GLN A 158 -12.45 -17.02 15.33
N ALA A 159 -12.71 -18.31 15.38
CA ALA A 159 -13.10 -19.00 16.59
C ALA A 159 -12.10 -20.12 16.91
N HIS A 160 -11.44 -20.00 18.03
CA HIS A 160 -10.47 -20.96 18.53
C HIS A 160 -10.99 -21.60 19.82
N ALA A 161 -11.13 -22.93 19.81
CA ALA A 161 -11.52 -23.67 21.00
C ALA A 161 -10.88 -25.06 21.00
N LYS A 162 -10.74 -25.70 22.17
CA LYS A 162 -10.35 -27.12 22.20
C LYS A 162 -11.38 -27.99 21.52
N ARG A 163 -12.70 -27.65 21.71
CA ARG A 163 -13.82 -28.30 21.03
C ARG A 163 -14.82 -27.28 20.49
N ILE A 164 -15.32 -27.52 19.29
CA ILE A 164 -16.34 -26.69 18.65
C ILE A 164 -17.57 -27.54 18.31
N ASP A 165 -18.73 -27.17 18.87
CA ASP A 165 -20.01 -27.73 18.53
C ASP A 165 -20.88 -26.65 17.85
N ALA A 166 -21.37 -26.88 16.63
CA ALA A 166 -22.18 -25.92 15.89
C ALA A 166 -23.44 -26.59 15.31
N GLU A 167 -24.60 -26.06 15.67
CA GLU A 167 -25.92 -26.44 15.14
C GLU A 167 -26.51 -25.24 14.40
N VAL A 168 -26.60 -25.32 13.08
CA VAL A 168 -27.08 -24.25 12.22
C VAL A 168 -28.22 -24.74 11.37
N ASP A 169 -29.46 -24.31 11.66
CA ASP A 169 -30.61 -24.74 10.89
C ASP A 169 -30.54 -24.25 9.41
N GLY A 170 -29.80 -23.18 9.16
CA GLY A 170 -29.55 -22.61 7.83
C GLY A 170 -28.15 -22.87 7.29
N THR A 171 -27.57 -21.82 6.76
CA THR A 171 -26.21 -21.86 6.15
C THR A 171 -25.12 -21.45 7.16
N LEU A 172 -24.11 -22.28 7.29
CA LEU A 172 -22.82 -21.90 7.86
C LEU A 172 -21.96 -21.29 6.75
N HIS A 173 -21.79 -19.96 6.78
CA HIS A 173 -20.98 -19.23 5.80
C HIS A 173 -19.72 -18.67 6.45
N ILE A 174 -18.55 -19.04 5.92
CA ILE A 174 -17.26 -18.54 6.41
C ILE A 174 -16.53 -17.85 5.25
N GLU A 175 -16.29 -16.55 5.40
CA GLU A 175 -15.62 -15.74 4.39
C GLU A 175 -14.47 -14.91 5.01
N SER A 176 -13.35 -14.89 4.33
CA SER A 176 -12.21 -14.04 4.71
C SER A 176 -12.22 -12.75 3.92
N PRO A 177 -12.44 -11.58 4.53
CA PRO A 177 -12.38 -10.32 3.83
C PRO A 177 -10.95 -9.97 3.44
N GLN A 178 -10.81 -9.23 2.34
CA GLN A 178 -9.51 -8.77 1.86
C GLN A 178 -9.26 -7.32 2.26
N ASP A 179 -8.10 -7.06 2.82
CA ASP A 179 -7.55 -5.72 2.98
C ASP A 179 -7.18 -5.15 1.62
N THR A 180 -7.40 -3.86 1.43
CA THR A 180 -7.11 -3.17 0.18
C THR A 180 -6.20 -1.98 0.40
N VAL A 181 -5.25 -1.78 -0.52
CA VAL A 181 -4.39 -0.59 -0.56
C VAL A 181 -4.33 -0.09 -1.99
N GLU A 182 -4.65 1.18 -2.19
CA GLU A 182 -4.51 1.87 -3.47
C GLU A 182 -3.57 3.08 -3.29
N GLN A 183 -2.57 3.19 -4.16
CA GLN A 183 -1.61 4.28 -4.14
C GLN A 183 -1.48 4.90 -5.52
N GLU A 184 -1.52 6.22 -5.59
CA GLU A 184 -1.25 6.98 -6.79
C GLU A 184 -0.26 8.10 -6.47
N SER A 185 0.81 8.22 -7.27
CA SER A 185 1.76 9.31 -7.18
C SER A 185 2.02 9.88 -8.56
N LYS A 186 1.96 11.19 -8.68
CA LYS A 186 2.30 11.93 -9.90
C LYS A 186 3.19 13.09 -9.54
N GLN A 187 4.31 13.23 -10.24
CA GLN A 187 5.23 14.35 -10.06
C GLN A 187 5.64 14.87 -11.42
N SER A 188 5.80 16.18 -11.52
CA SER A 188 6.38 16.83 -12.70
C SER A 188 7.15 18.07 -12.28
N GLY A 189 8.22 18.35 -13.00
CA GLY A 189 9.03 19.53 -12.76
C GLY A 189 9.90 19.84 -13.95
N GLY A 190 10.44 21.03 -13.96
CA GLY A 190 11.37 21.46 -14.98
C GLY A 190 12.11 22.72 -14.59
N GLY A 191 13.16 23.02 -15.31
CA GLY A 191 13.96 24.20 -15.08
C GLY A 191 14.66 24.68 -16.34
N ILE A 192 15.02 25.93 -16.34
CA ILE A 192 15.83 26.60 -17.37
C ILE A 192 17.00 27.26 -16.66
N ARG A 193 18.19 27.10 -17.23
CA ARG A 193 19.39 27.78 -16.76
C ARG A 193 20.10 28.45 -17.96
N ALA A 194 20.42 29.73 -17.82
CA ALA A 194 21.26 30.47 -18.72
C ALA A 194 22.55 30.85 -18.01
N GLN A 195 23.68 30.71 -18.69
CA GLN A 195 25.02 30.98 -18.14
C GLN A 195 25.87 31.70 -19.16
N VAL A 196 26.59 32.69 -18.73
CA VAL A 196 27.54 33.45 -19.55
C VAL A 196 28.89 33.53 -18.81
N ALA A 197 29.94 32.96 -19.42
CA ALA A 197 31.29 33.07 -18.94
C ALA A 197 31.94 34.36 -19.49
N LEU A 198 32.58 35.12 -18.64
CA LEU A 198 33.17 36.37 -19.00
C LEU A 198 34.28 36.18 -20.06
N GLY A 199 34.01 36.67 -21.27
CA GLY A 199 34.93 36.71 -22.37
C GLY A 199 35.09 35.44 -23.21
N THR A 200 34.40 34.35 -22.92
CA THR A 200 34.67 33.07 -23.58
C THR A 200 33.50 32.21 -24.03
N ALA A 201 32.43 32.13 -23.29
CA ALA A 201 31.36 31.20 -23.62
C ALA A 201 30.01 31.56 -23.00
N TRP A 202 28.95 31.07 -23.60
CA TRP A 202 27.61 31.15 -23.06
C TRP A 202 26.88 29.81 -23.22
N SER A 203 25.93 29.52 -22.38
CA SER A 203 25.08 28.33 -22.50
C SER A 203 23.68 28.60 -21.96
N VAL A 204 22.73 27.91 -22.56
CA VAL A 204 21.34 27.83 -22.09
C VAL A 204 20.97 26.36 -22.05
N SER A 205 20.42 25.93 -20.93
CA SER A 205 19.95 24.55 -20.78
C SER A 205 18.57 24.54 -20.15
N GLY A 206 17.81 23.52 -20.45
CA GLY A 206 16.50 23.29 -19.88
C GLY A 206 16.28 21.82 -19.64
N ASN A 207 15.49 21.50 -18.64
CA ASN A 207 15.06 20.14 -18.35
C ASN A 207 13.58 20.09 -17.96
N TYR A 208 12.95 18.98 -18.30
CA TYR A 208 11.62 18.63 -17.85
C TYR A 208 11.61 17.18 -17.42
N ASN A 209 10.97 16.90 -16.30
CA ASN A 209 10.79 15.55 -15.79
C ASN A 209 9.36 15.32 -15.37
N GLN A 210 8.90 14.10 -15.56
CA GLN A 210 7.59 13.63 -15.13
C GLN A 210 7.71 12.21 -14.63
N SER A 211 7.08 11.92 -13.48
CA SER A 211 6.95 10.57 -12.96
C SER A 211 5.52 10.28 -12.55
N LYS A 212 5.12 9.04 -12.74
CA LYS A 212 3.83 8.50 -12.32
C LYS A 212 4.05 7.11 -11.75
N ALA A 213 3.46 6.85 -10.59
CA ALA A 213 3.45 5.53 -9.98
C ALA A 213 2.04 5.21 -9.49
N ASN A 214 1.61 3.96 -9.72
CA ASN A 214 0.35 3.43 -9.24
C ASN A 214 0.62 2.09 -8.57
N GLY A 215 0.00 1.85 -7.44
CA GLY A 215 0.02 0.58 -6.72
C GLY A 215 -1.39 0.17 -6.34
N HIS A 216 -1.67 -1.11 -6.44
CA HIS A 216 -2.93 -1.71 -5.99
C HIS A 216 -2.62 -3.04 -5.33
N SER A 217 -3.24 -3.29 -4.17
CA SER A 217 -3.10 -4.55 -3.45
C SER A 217 -4.44 -4.95 -2.83
N ARG A 218 -4.74 -6.24 -2.92
CA ARG A 218 -5.82 -6.91 -2.21
C ARG A 218 -5.28 -8.18 -1.59
N SER A 219 -5.43 -8.32 -0.27
CA SER A 219 -4.92 -9.51 0.42
C SER A 219 -5.72 -9.83 1.66
N VAL A 220 -5.93 -11.10 1.92
CA VAL A 220 -6.47 -11.57 3.21
C VAL A 220 -5.36 -11.42 4.25
N GLY A 221 -5.61 -10.60 5.27
CA GLY A 221 -4.67 -10.42 6.39
C GLY A 221 -4.71 -11.59 7.37
N SER A 222 -5.92 -12.08 7.68
CA SER A 222 -6.13 -13.23 8.57
C SER A 222 -7.31 -14.05 8.08
N GLN A 223 -7.13 -15.36 7.96
CA GLN A 223 -8.17 -16.27 7.48
C GLN A 223 -9.29 -16.41 8.52
N SER A 224 -10.54 -16.27 8.07
CA SER A 224 -11.72 -16.55 8.88
C SER A 224 -11.91 -18.04 9.07
N GLY A 225 -12.36 -18.48 10.23
CA GLY A 225 -12.54 -19.92 10.41
C GLY A 225 -12.98 -20.36 11.80
N LEU A 226 -13.26 -21.65 11.84
CA LEU A 226 -13.46 -22.44 13.05
C LEU A 226 -12.23 -23.33 13.23
N PHE A 227 -11.47 -23.10 14.30
CA PHE A 227 -10.21 -23.78 14.57
C PHE A 227 -10.35 -24.57 15.88
N ALA A 228 -10.57 -25.86 15.76
CA ALA A 228 -10.70 -26.76 16.89
C ALA A 228 -9.32 -27.33 17.29
N GLY A 229 -9.09 -27.53 18.57
CA GLY A 229 -7.95 -28.26 19.12
C GLY A 229 -8.18 -29.75 19.16
N GLU A 230 -7.61 -30.41 20.18
CA GLU A 230 -7.64 -31.86 20.39
C GLU A 230 -9.05 -32.43 20.63
N GLY A 231 -10.03 -31.59 21.01
CA GLY A 231 -11.41 -32.02 21.21
C GLY A 231 -12.23 -32.11 19.92
N GLY A 232 -11.67 -31.63 18.79
CA GLY A 232 -12.30 -31.71 17.48
C GLY A 232 -13.53 -30.80 17.31
N TYR A 233 -14.29 -31.08 16.28
CA TYR A 233 -15.54 -30.36 16.00
C TYR A 233 -16.70 -31.30 15.67
N HIS A 234 -17.88 -30.83 16.00
CA HIS A 234 -19.15 -31.43 15.61
C HIS A 234 -20.03 -30.31 15.02
N ILE A 235 -20.21 -30.34 13.70
CA ILE A 235 -20.90 -29.30 12.97
C ILE A 235 -22.06 -29.90 12.18
N THR A 236 -23.27 -29.40 12.42
CA THR A 236 -24.45 -29.72 11.64
C THR A 236 -25.02 -28.44 11.04
N ALA A 237 -25.20 -28.42 9.72
CA ALA A 237 -25.80 -27.30 9.02
C ALA A 237 -26.68 -27.77 7.82
N ASP A 238 -27.64 -26.96 7.40
CA ASP A 238 -28.31 -27.25 6.15
C ASP A 238 -27.33 -27.10 4.96
N SER A 239 -26.55 -26.06 4.97
CA SER A 239 -25.51 -25.80 3.95
C SER A 239 -24.26 -25.26 4.57
N VAL A 240 -23.09 -25.65 4.03
CA VAL A 240 -21.79 -25.08 4.39
C VAL A 240 -21.16 -24.43 3.17
N ARG A 241 -20.77 -23.16 3.32
CA ARG A 241 -20.12 -22.38 2.28
C ARG A 241 -18.85 -21.74 2.81
N LEU A 242 -17.70 -22.11 2.25
CA LEU A 242 -16.39 -21.53 2.57
C LEU A 242 -15.91 -20.68 1.40
N LYS A 243 -15.58 -19.41 1.66
CA LYS A 243 -14.93 -18.52 0.70
C LYS A 243 -13.66 -17.97 1.31
N GLY A 244 -12.52 -18.58 0.95
CA GLY A 244 -11.25 -18.34 1.62
C GLY A 244 -11.29 -18.64 3.13
N GLY A 245 -12.35 -19.31 3.60
CA GLY A 245 -12.56 -19.67 4.99
C GLY A 245 -11.99 -21.04 5.33
N ALA A 246 -11.89 -21.35 6.63
CA ALA A 246 -11.38 -22.62 7.11
C ALA A 246 -12.27 -23.25 8.18
N ILE A 247 -12.37 -24.56 8.17
CA ILE A 247 -12.75 -25.40 9.30
C ILE A 247 -11.57 -26.37 9.49
N ALA A 248 -10.94 -26.28 10.63
CA ALA A 248 -9.72 -27.05 10.91
C ALA A 248 -9.74 -27.63 12.32
N SER A 249 -9.05 -28.73 12.53
CA SER A 249 -8.93 -29.39 13.83
C SER A 249 -7.52 -29.98 13.98
N ALA A 250 -7.05 -30.04 15.23
CA ALA A 250 -5.86 -30.80 15.61
C ALA A 250 -6.19 -32.20 16.16
N ALA A 251 -7.48 -32.55 16.26
CA ALA A 251 -7.94 -33.84 16.76
C ALA A 251 -7.90 -34.93 15.68
N ASP A 252 -7.86 -36.18 16.10
CA ASP A 252 -8.02 -37.34 15.23
C ASP A 252 -9.40 -37.33 14.54
N LYS A 253 -9.50 -37.99 13.41
CA LYS A 253 -10.70 -38.02 12.56
C LYS A 253 -11.98 -38.39 13.31
N ASP A 254 -11.91 -39.28 14.29
CA ASP A 254 -13.05 -39.77 15.04
C ASP A 254 -13.67 -38.73 15.98
N HIS A 255 -12.99 -37.58 16.17
CA HIS A 255 -13.47 -36.44 16.93
C HIS A 255 -14.03 -35.32 16.02
N ASN A 256 -13.96 -35.51 14.70
CA ASN A 256 -14.37 -34.50 13.72
C ASN A 256 -15.56 -35.00 12.90
N GLU A 257 -16.67 -34.29 13.02
CA GLU A 257 -17.88 -34.59 12.26
C GLU A 257 -18.45 -33.31 11.65
N LEU A 258 -18.72 -33.36 10.35
CA LEU A 258 -19.43 -32.30 9.63
C LEU A 258 -20.56 -32.93 8.83
N THR A 259 -21.77 -32.60 9.20
CA THR A 259 -22.99 -33.04 8.52
C THR A 259 -23.67 -31.84 7.85
N ALA A 260 -23.82 -31.89 6.54
CA ALA A 260 -24.50 -30.86 5.77
C ALA A 260 -25.23 -31.46 4.56
N ARG A 261 -26.36 -30.87 4.17
CA ARG A 261 -27.04 -31.24 2.94
C ARG A 261 -26.27 -30.81 1.69
N SER A 262 -25.55 -29.68 1.76
CA SER A 262 -24.69 -29.21 0.71
C SER A 262 -23.41 -28.58 1.26
N PHE A 263 -22.31 -28.76 0.54
CA PHE A 263 -21.00 -28.18 0.88
C PHE A 263 -20.37 -27.56 -0.35
N SER A 264 -19.89 -26.31 -0.22
CA SER A 264 -19.20 -25.60 -1.29
C SER A 264 -18.03 -24.79 -0.74
N PHE A 265 -16.97 -24.68 -1.53
CA PHE A 265 -15.83 -23.84 -1.19
C PHE A 265 -15.31 -23.10 -2.42
N GLU A 266 -14.78 -21.91 -2.19
CA GLU A 266 -14.20 -21.00 -3.18
C GLU A 266 -12.92 -20.39 -2.61
N ASP A 267 -11.87 -20.37 -3.41
CA ASP A 267 -10.61 -19.74 -3.04
C ASP A 267 -10.65 -18.23 -3.26
N ILE A 268 -9.96 -17.50 -2.41
CA ILE A 268 -9.76 -16.05 -2.57
C ILE A 268 -8.35 -15.82 -3.13
N ARG A 269 -8.27 -15.08 -4.23
CA ARG A 269 -6.99 -14.70 -4.83
C ARG A 269 -6.50 -13.39 -4.23
N ASN A 270 -5.30 -13.41 -3.65
CA ASN A 270 -4.58 -12.20 -3.29
C ASN A 270 -3.89 -11.63 -4.53
N GLU A 271 -3.98 -10.31 -4.70
CA GLU A 271 -3.44 -9.61 -5.86
C GLU A 271 -2.62 -8.41 -5.40
N SER A 272 -1.50 -8.18 -6.06
CA SER A 272 -0.70 -6.97 -5.90
C SER A 272 -0.11 -6.57 -7.22
N SER A 273 -0.26 -5.31 -7.58
CA SER A 273 0.32 -4.74 -8.79
C SER A 273 0.93 -3.38 -8.49
N TYR A 274 2.05 -3.12 -9.13
CA TYR A 274 2.74 -1.84 -9.03
C TYR A 274 3.26 -1.45 -10.41
N SER A 275 3.03 -0.21 -10.82
CA SER A 275 3.58 0.36 -12.05
C SER A 275 4.21 1.71 -11.76
N ALA A 276 5.40 1.94 -12.31
CA ALA A 276 6.07 3.22 -12.23
C ALA A 276 6.63 3.60 -13.60
N GLN A 277 6.42 4.85 -13.99
CA GLN A 277 6.95 5.43 -15.23
C GLN A 277 7.62 6.75 -14.89
N SER A 278 8.78 6.98 -15.46
CA SER A 278 9.43 8.29 -15.41
C SER A 278 9.93 8.68 -16.78
N MET A 279 9.81 9.95 -17.12
CA MET A 279 10.30 10.54 -18.33
C MET A 279 11.06 11.82 -17.98
N GLY A 280 12.25 11.97 -18.53
CA GLY A 280 13.06 13.18 -18.42
C GLY A 280 13.54 13.61 -19.80
N ILE A 281 13.44 14.89 -20.08
CA ILE A 281 13.98 15.51 -21.29
C ILE A 281 14.84 16.67 -20.84
N GLY A 282 16.08 16.75 -21.36
CA GLY A 282 16.97 17.87 -21.17
C GLY A 282 17.59 18.29 -22.48
N ALA A 283 17.69 19.58 -22.71
CA ALA A 283 18.35 20.16 -23.86
C ALA A 283 19.24 21.32 -23.40
N GLY A 284 20.39 21.47 -24.04
CA GLY A 284 21.29 22.58 -23.80
C GLY A 284 21.93 23.06 -25.10
N TYR A 285 22.12 24.36 -25.21
CA TYR A 285 22.79 25.00 -26.30
C TYR A 285 23.82 25.99 -25.75
N GLY A 286 25.01 26.02 -26.35
CA GLY A 286 26.05 26.92 -25.92
C GLY A 286 27.07 27.21 -27.02
N GLY A 287 27.78 28.32 -26.92
CA GLY A 287 28.80 28.78 -27.87
C GLY A 287 29.98 29.41 -27.15
N SER A 288 31.12 29.47 -27.84
CA SER A 288 32.30 30.19 -27.37
C SER A 288 32.59 31.41 -28.27
N LEU A 289 32.90 32.53 -27.64
CA LEU A 289 33.40 33.74 -28.30
C LEU A 289 34.92 33.66 -28.31
N LYS A 290 35.50 33.02 -29.31
CA LYS A 290 36.94 33.11 -29.57
C LYS A 290 37.21 33.95 -30.80
N GLY A 291 37.80 35.10 -30.56
CA GLY A 291 38.61 35.96 -31.46
C GLY A 291 38.28 35.99 -32.97
N SER A 292 37.92 37.15 -33.38
CA SER A 292 38.04 37.82 -34.69
C SER A 292 37.52 37.19 -35.97
N ASN A 293 37.01 36.03 -36.08
CA ASN A 293 36.30 35.59 -37.27
C ASN A 293 35.50 34.30 -37.02
N GLY A 294 34.21 34.45 -36.77
CA GLY A 294 33.29 33.35 -36.90
C GLY A 294 32.86 32.75 -35.53
N PHE A 295 31.58 32.67 -35.37
CA PHE A 295 30.89 31.77 -34.42
C PHE A 295 31.36 30.35 -34.73
N ASN A 296 32.29 29.81 -33.98
CA ASN A 296 32.50 28.38 -33.91
C ASN A 296 31.35 27.80 -33.09
N GLN A 297 30.32 27.35 -33.76
CA GLN A 297 29.29 26.50 -33.18
C GLN A 297 29.93 25.17 -32.78
N SER A 298 30.48 25.10 -31.60
CA SER A 298 30.61 23.82 -30.95
C SER A 298 29.19 23.48 -30.49
N ALA A 299 28.51 22.67 -31.27
CA ALA A 299 27.20 22.15 -30.98
C ALA A 299 27.28 21.35 -29.66
N PHE A 300 27.10 22.00 -28.53
CA PHE A 300 26.63 21.34 -27.31
C PHE A 300 25.11 21.15 -27.39
N GLY A 301 24.64 20.68 -28.52
CA GLY A 301 23.33 20.21 -28.76
C GLY A 301 23.34 18.70 -28.79
N ARG A 302 23.77 18.05 -27.72
CA ARG A 302 23.25 16.72 -27.46
C ARG A 302 21.97 16.96 -26.66
N ALA A 303 20.84 16.88 -27.38
CA ALA A 303 19.64 16.44 -26.75
C ALA A 303 19.98 15.11 -26.08
N SER A 304 20.35 15.13 -24.83
CA SER A 304 20.34 13.93 -24.03
C SER A 304 18.87 13.61 -23.82
N GLN A 305 18.25 12.98 -24.82
CA GLN A 305 17.12 12.13 -24.54
C GLN A 305 17.68 11.03 -23.62
N THR A 306 17.72 11.31 -22.37
CA THR A 306 17.56 10.27 -21.40
C THR A 306 16.09 9.93 -21.53
N ALA A 307 15.75 9.16 -22.56
CA ALA A 307 14.53 8.39 -22.57
C ALA A 307 14.58 7.65 -21.26
N GLY A 308 13.81 8.11 -20.28
CA GLY A 308 13.68 7.44 -19.01
C GLY A 308 13.38 6.00 -19.36
N GLN A 309 14.24 5.12 -18.95
CA GLN A 309 13.98 3.71 -19.11
C GLN A 309 12.59 3.51 -18.56
N ASN A 310 11.67 3.07 -19.39
CA ASN A 310 10.40 2.51 -18.96
C ASN A 310 10.75 1.37 -18.02
N MET A 311 10.97 1.71 -16.76
CA MET A 311 11.03 0.71 -15.72
C MET A 311 9.59 0.31 -15.43
N ASN A 312 9.00 -0.43 -16.37
CA ASN A 312 7.91 -1.34 -16.06
C ASN A 312 8.51 -2.46 -15.21
N LYS A 313 8.92 -2.12 -14.01
CA LYS A 313 9.06 -3.10 -12.94
C LYS A 313 7.66 -3.31 -12.39
N GLY A 314 6.84 -3.97 -13.15
CA GLY A 314 5.72 -4.70 -12.61
C GLY A 314 6.32 -5.78 -11.71
N PHE A 315 6.35 -5.56 -10.41
CA PHE A 315 6.46 -6.64 -9.46
C PHE A 315 5.11 -7.35 -9.49
N ASN A 316 4.95 -8.27 -10.42
CA ASN A 316 3.91 -9.27 -10.31
C ASN A 316 4.32 -10.18 -9.16
N TYR A 317 3.83 -9.87 -7.97
CA TYR A 317 3.77 -10.89 -6.93
C TYR A 317 2.88 -11.99 -7.47
N SER A 318 3.40 -13.21 -7.48
CA SER A 318 2.57 -14.38 -7.76
C SER A 318 1.35 -14.33 -6.87
N PRO A 319 0.14 -14.46 -7.42
CA PRO A 319 -1.06 -14.44 -6.61
C PRO A 319 -0.96 -15.54 -5.57
N THR A 320 -0.98 -15.17 -4.31
CA THR A 320 -1.07 -16.14 -3.22
C THR A 320 -2.53 -16.54 -3.12
N LEU A 321 -2.83 -17.79 -3.43
CA LEU A 321 -4.14 -18.34 -3.17
C LEU A 321 -4.27 -18.54 -1.65
N PHE A 322 -5.35 -18.03 -1.10
CA PHE A 322 -5.81 -18.40 0.24
C PHE A 322 -6.83 -19.53 0.06
N PRO A 323 -6.41 -20.79 0.17
CA PRO A 323 -7.32 -21.89 -0.05
C PRO A 323 -8.38 -21.92 1.04
N SER A 324 -9.61 -22.18 0.65
CA SER A 324 -10.61 -22.66 1.59
C SER A 324 -10.20 -24.07 2.00
N SER A 325 -10.02 -24.30 3.28
CA SER A 325 -9.54 -25.60 3.76
C SER A 325 -10.52 -26.23 4.75
N LEU A 326 -10.79 -27.49 4.53
CA LEU A 326 -11.38 -28.38 5.51
C LEU A 326 -10.29 -29.41 5.85
N THR A 327 -9.77 -29.34 7.06
CA THR A 327 -8.75 -30.27 7.53
C THR A 327 -9.42 -31.28 8.46
N ILE A 328 -9.46 -32.51 8.02
CA ILE A 328 -9.82 -33.68 8.81
C ILE A 328 -8.54 -34.53 8.87
N VAL A 329 -7.98 -34.62 10.05
CA VAL A 329 -6.74 -35.38 10.31
C VAL A 329 -7.08 -36.84 10.66
#